data_83e7a573e05d0809e38807b7575fb40a
#
_entry.id   83e7a573e05d0809e38807b7575fb40a
#
_cell.length_a   1.000
_cell.length_b   1.000
_cell.length_c   1.000
_cell.angle_alpha   90.00
_cell.angle_beta   90.00
_cell.angle_gamma   90.00
#
_symmetry.space_group_name_H-M   'P 1'
#
loop_
_entity.id
_entity.type
_entity.pdbx_description
1 polymer ?
#
loop_
_entity_poly.entity_id
_entity_poly.type
_entity_poly.pdbx_seq_one_letter_code
_entity_poly.pdbx_strand_id
1 'polypeptide(L)'
;MQDADVVKWAELTWPEFEKADKKVALLPVGVVEAHGPHLPLGTDALMAVYIAERAAEEAGVLLLPPIWYGYTYVLDKFPGTISISQETLYRIYKDVFLEAARNGVKYLVVVNGHGGNVDLLSRSGGRQDDESRRRVDKLVGGPSQRG
;
A
#
# COMPACT_ATOMS: atom_id res chain seq x y z
N MET A 1 1.64 -24.55 17.02
CA MET A 1 1.97 -23.14 16.81
C MET A 1 0.66 -22.40 16.95
N GLN A 2 0.53 -21.47 17.91
CA GLN A 2 -0.63 -20.60 17.99
C GLN A 2 -0.59 -19.71 16.74
N ASP A 3 -1.66 -19.74 15.95
CA ASP A 3 -1.85 -18.80 14.84
C ASP A 3 -1.84 -17.40 15.45
N ALA A 4 -0.77 -16.67 15.26
CA ALA A 4 -0.73 -15.27 15.67
C ALA A 4 -1.60 -14.52 14.67
N ASP A 5 -2.70 -13.92 15.15
CA ASP A 5 -3.58 -13.13 14.30
C ASP A 5 -2.78 -12.03 13.59
N VAL A 6 -3.02 -11.87 12.29
CA VAL A 6 -2.38 -10.80 11.52
C VAL A 6 -2.73 -9.44 12.11
N VAL A 7 -1.70 -8.61 12.35
CA VAL A 7 -1.90 -7.26 12.89
C VAL A 7 -2.29 -6.31 11.75
N LYS A 8 -3.58 -5.98 11.67
CA LYS A 8 -4.14 -5.09 10.65
C LYS A 8 -4.17 -3.65 11.13
N TRP A 9 -3.46 -2.76 10.44
CA TRP A 9 -3.39 -1.34 10.79
C TRP A 9 -4.76 -0.69 11.00
N ALA A 10 -5.71 -0.97 10.10
CA ALA A 10 -7.04 -0.37 10.16
C ALA A 10 -7.91 -0.86 11.34
N GLU A 11 -7.53 -1.96 11.99
CA GLU A 11 -8.26 -2.54 13.12
C GLU A 11 -7.68 -2.11 14.47
N LEU A 12 -6.51 -1.46 14.48
CA LEU A 12 -5.88 -0.93 15.68
C LEU A 12 -6.49 0.41 16.09
N THR A 13 -6.67 0.60 17.37
CA THR A 13 -6.84 1.93 17.95
C THR A 13 -5.51 2.70 17.92
N TRP A 14 -5.52 4.03 17.99
CA TRP A 14 -4.27 4.79 17.94
C TRP A 14 -3.28 4.46 19.08
N PRO A 15 -3.70 4.15 20.33
CA PRO A 15 -2.75 3.73 21.37
C PRO A 15 -2.15 2.34 21.13
N GLU A 16 -2.89 1.42 20.51
CA GLU A 16 -2.37 0.11 20.09
C GLU A 16 -1.38 0.26 18.94
N PHE A 17 -1.71 1.10 17.97
CA PHE A 17 -0.81 1.41 16.88
C PHE A 17 0.51 2.04 17.35
N GLU A 18 0.46 2.92 18.35
CA GLU A 18 1.66 3.55 18.92
C GLU A 18 2.64 2.49 19.48
N LYS A 19 2.13 1.41 20.07
CA LYS A 19 2.90 0.31 20.66
C LYS A 19 3.30 -0.77 19.64
N ALA A 20 2.67 -0.83 18.48
CA ALA A 20 2.94 -1.85 17.47
C ALA A 20 4.36 -1.73 16.89
N ASP A 21 4.96 -2.86 16.49
CA ASP A 21 6.17 -2.84 15.67
C ASP A 21 5.82 -2.39 14.26
N LYS A 22 6.41 -1.27 13.84
CA LYS A 22 6.18 -0.61 12.55
C LYS A 22 7.39 -0.71 11.63
N LYS A 23 8.40 -1.50 11.98
CA LYS A 23 9.63 -1.58 11.18
C LYS A 23 9.35 -2.06 9.75
N VAL A 24 8.53 -3.08 9.62
CA VAL A 24 8.11 -3.64 8.32
C VAL A 24 6.60 -3.64 8.24
N ALA A 25 6.07 -3.25 7.10
CA ALA A 25 4.65 -3.33 6.81
C ALA A 25 4.38 -3.81 5.38
N LEU A 26 3.27 -4.51 5.18
CA LEU A 26 2.83 -4.96 3.86
C LEU A 26 1.65 -4.11 3.37
N LEU A 27 1.66 -3.78 2.09
CA LEU A 27 0.56 -3.07 1.42
C LEU A 27 0.06 -3.90 0.24
N PRO A 28 -1.14 -4.52 0.32
CA PRO A 28 -1.76 -5.18 -0.83
C PRO A 28 -2.27 -4.14 -1.83
N VAL A 29 -2.01 -4.38 -3.11
CA VAL A 29 -2.45 -3.51 -4.20
C VAL A 29 -2.99 -4.36 -5.35
N GLY A 30 -4.16 -4.01 -5.89
CA GLY A 30 -4.79 -4.74 -6.99
C GLY A 30 -5.47 -3.83 -7.99
N VAL A 31 -6.51 -4.37 -8.61
CA VAL A 31 -7.43 -3.67 -9.50
C VAL A 31 -8.77 -4.39 -9.50
N VAL A 32 -9.82 -3.69 -9.90
CA VAL A 32 -11.12 -4.26 -10.21
C VAL A 32 -11.30 -4.22 -11.72
N GLU A 33 -11.11 -5.37 -12.37
CA GLU A 33 -11.18 -5.50 -13.83
C GLU A 33 -11.71 -6.85 -14.29
N ALA A 34 -12.13 -6.94 -15.54
CA ALA A 34 -12.60 -8.19 -16.13
C ALA A 34 -11.49 -9.25 -16.23
N HIS A 35 -11.78 -10.44 -15.75
CA HIS A 35 -10.89 -11.62 -15.79
C HIS A 35 -11.56 -12.78 -16.51
N GLY A 36 -12.13 -12.52 -17.68
CA GLY A 36 -12.97 -13.48 -18.40
C GLY A 36 -14.31 -13.71 -17.69
N PRO A 37 -15.15 -14.64 -18.22
CA PRO A 37 -16.49 -14.88 -17.67
C PRO A 37 -16.51 -15.73 -16.39
N HIS A 38 -15.38 -16.24 -15.94
CA HIS A 38 -15.27 -17.28 -14.91
C HIS A 38 -14.60 -16.83 -13.61
N LEU A 39 -13.91 -15.67 -13.60
CA LEU A 39 -13.29 -15.12 -12.40
C LEU A 39 -13.97 -13.83 -11.96
N PRO A 40 -13.96 -13.53 -10.65
CA PRO A 40 -14.50 -12.28 -10.14
C PRO A 40 -13.68 -11.08 -10.60
N LEU A 41 -14.32 -9.92 -10.73
CA LEU A 41 -13.67 -8.68 -11.13
C LEU A 41 -12.53 -8.24 -10.19
N GLY A 42 -12.61 -8.59 -8.93
CA GLY A 42 -11.59 -8.28 -7.92
C GLY A 42 -10.46 -9.31 -7.80
N THR A 43 -10.29 -10.21 -8.75
CA THR A 43 -9.31 -11.33 -8.67
C THR A 43 -7.92 -10.85 -8.26
N ASP A 44 -7.39 -9.83 -8.89
CA ASP A 44 -6.06 -9.29 -8.61
C ASP A 44 -5.95 -8.75 -7.18
N ALA A 45 -6.95 -7.98 -6.74
CA ALA A 45 -6.97 -7.43 -5.40
C ALA A 45 -7.17 -8.53 -4.33
N LEU A 46 -8.06 -9.48 -4.58
CA LEU A 46 -8.30 -10.63 -3.68
C LEU A 46 -7.04 -11.48 -3.51
N MET A 47 -6.32 -11.76 -4.60
CA MET A 47 -5.06 -12.50 -4.53
C MET A 47 -3.99 -11.73 -3.76
N ALA A 48 -3.83 -10.43 -4.03
CA ALA A 48 -2.85 -9.60 -3.33
C ALA A 48 -3.15 -9.55 -1.83
N VAL A 49 -4.42 -9.39 -1.43
CA VAL A 49 -4.85 -9.40 -0.03
C VAL A 49 -4.56 -10.74 0.62
N TYR A 50 -4.96 -11.84 -0.01
CA TYR A 50 -4.74 -13.17 0.55
C TYR A 50 -3.26 -13.47 0.79
N ILE A 51 -2.40 -13.16 -0.20
CA ILE A 51 -0.95 -13.38 -0.09
C ILE A 51 -0.35 -12.48 1.01
N ALA A 52 -0.75 -11.20 1.05
CA ALA A 52 -0.24 -10.25 2.03
C ALA A 52 -0.67 -10.61 3.46
N GLU A 53 -1.90 -11.06 3.67
CA GLU A 53 -2.39 -11.52 4.98
C GLU A 53 -1.57 -12.72 5.47
N ARG A 54 -1.39 -13.74 4.64
CA ARG A 54 -0.61 -14.93 5.01
C ARG A 54 0.86 -14.58 5.28
N ALA A 55 1.46 -13.72 4.46
CA ALA A 55 2.83 -13.29 4.66
C ALA A 55 2.99 -12.42 5.93
N ALA A 56 2.02 -11.54 6.22
CA ALA A 56 2.03 -10.71 7.42
C ALA A 56 1.89 -11.55 8.70
N GLU A 57 0.99 -12.53 8.68
CA GLU A 57 0.80 -13.51 9.76
C GLU A 57 2.08 -14.29 10.05
N GLU A 58 2.69 -14.88 9.02
CA GLU A 58 3.91 -15.68 9.13
C GLU A 58 5.11 -14.86 9.60
N ALA A 59 5.25 -13.64 9.09
CA ALA A 59 6.37 -12.75 9.42
C ALA A 59 6.16 -11.92 10.70
N GLY A 60 4.95 -11.88 11.26
CA GLY A 60 4.62 -11.04 12.42
C GLY A 60 4.73 -9.55 12.13
N VAL A 61 4.35 -9.10 10.92
CA VAL A 61 4.49 -7.71 10.47
C VAL A 61 3.13 -7.05 10.26
N LEU A 62 3.13 -5.71 10.24
CA LEU A 62 1.93 -4.90 10.10
C LEU A 62 1.35 -4.99 8.68
N LEU A 63 0.03 -5.11 8.56
CA LEU A 63 -0.69 -5.12 7.31
C LEU A 63 -1.50 -3.82 7.12
N LEU A 64 -1.22 -3.08 6.06
CA LEU A 64 -1.99 -1.89 5.69
C LEU A 64 -3.31 -2.27 5.01
N PRO A 65 -4.30 -1.37 5.05
CA PRO A 65 -5.52 -1.50 4.24
C PRO A 65 -5.17 -1.64 2.76
N PRO A 66 -5.82 -2.56 2.03
CA PRO A 66 -5.52 -2.77 0.62
C PRO A 66 -5.97 -1.62 -0.27
N ILE A 67 -5.23 -1.36 -1.35
CA ILE A 67 -5.66 -0.48 -2.43
C ILE A 67 -6.27 -1.35 -3.53
N TRP A 68 -7.61 -1.35 -3.59
CA TRP A 68 -8.40 -2.17 -4.50
C TRP A 68 -8.45 -1.63 -5.93
N TYR A 69 -8.23 -0.33 -6.12
CA TYR A 69 -8.32 0.32 -7.41
C TYR A 69 -6.95 0.46 -8.05
N GLY A 70 -6.89 0.16 -9.35
CA GLY A 70 -5.68 0.17 -10.15
C GLY A 70 -5.87 0.86 -11.49
N TYR A 71 -4.84 0.84 -12.31
CA TYR A 71 -4.87 1.31 -13.68
C TYR A 71 -4.94 0.15 -14.65
N THR A 72 -6.01 0.08 -15.44
CA THR A 72 -6.18 -0.90 -16.52
C THR A 72 -6.66 -0.22 -17.79
N TYR A 73 -5.79 -0.14 -18.78
CA TYR A 73 -6.09 0.48 -20.06
C TYR A 73 -6.78 -0.49 -21.02
N VAL A 74 -6.39 -1.75 -21.00
CA VAL A 74 -6.83 -2.75 -21.98
C VAL A 74 -8.25 -3.23 -21.70
N LEU A 75 -8.65 -3.27 -20.44
CA LEU A 75 -9.92 -3.84 -19.98
C LEU A 75 -10.93 -2.79 -19.52
N ASP A 76 -10.67 -1.51 -19.75
CA ASP A 76 -11.50 -0.39 -19.31
C ASP A 76 -12.93 -0.40 -19.90
N LYS A 77 -13.11 -1.03 -21.06
CA LYS A 77 -14.41 -1.14 -21.75
C LYS A 77 -15.27 -2.34 -21.33
N PHE A 78 -14.70 -3.24 -20.53
CA PHE A 78 -15.48 -4.39 -20.05
C PHE A 78 -16.38 -3.97 -18.88
N PRO A 79 -17.65 -4.48 -18.84
CA PRO A 79 -18.56 -4.21 -17.74
C PRO A 79 -17.96 -4.56 -16.38
N GLY A 80 -18.14 -3.65 -15.41
CA GLY A 80 -17.66 -3.84 -14.03
C GLY A 80 -16.19 -3.48 -13.81
N THR A 81 -15.42 -3.20 -14.85
CA THR A 81 -14.04 -2.70 -14.72
C THR A 81 -14.03 -1.25 -14.21
N ILE A 82 -13.19 -0.96 -13.22
CA ILE A 82 -12.98 0.38 -12.67
C ILE A 82 -11.50 0.73 -12.81
N SER A 83 -11.17 1.53 -13.81
CA SER A 83 -9.81 2.02 -14.03
C SER A 83 -9.63 3.43 -13.45
N ILE A 84 -8.61 3.60 -12.62
CA ILE A 84 -8.21 4.90 -12.10
C ILE A 84 -7.14 5.50 -13.01
N SER A 85 -7.19 6.82 -13.24
CA SER A 85 -6.16 7.47 -14.05
C SER A 85 -4.76 7.29 -13.44
N GLN A 86 -3.75 7.19 -14.31
CA GLN A 86 -2.36 7.01 -13.85
C GLN A 86 -1.91 8.13 -12.90
N GLU A 87 -2.29 9.36 -13.18
CA GLU A 87 -1.94 10.52 -12.35
C GLU A 87 -2.56 10.41 -10.94
N THR A 88 -3.84 10.09 -10.86
CA THR A 88 -4.53 9.93 -9.57
C THR A 88 -3.95 8.77 -8.78
N LEU A 89 -3.73 7.64 -9.42
CA LEU A 89 -3.19 6.45 -8.78
C LEU A 89 -1.75 6.66 -8.27
N TYR A 90 -0.91 7.34 -9.07
CA TYR A 90 0.44 7.74 -8.65
C TYR A 90 0.40 8.60 -7.37
N ARG A 91 -0.52 9.57 -7.31
CA ARG A 91 -0.70 10.43 -6.13
C ARG A 91 -1.15 9.63 -4.91
N ILE A 92 -2.10 8.70 -5.07
CA ILE A 92 -2.54 7.81 -3.99
C ILE A 92 -1.35 7.00 -3.45
N TYR A 93 -0.58 6.35 -4.31
CA TYR A 93 0.59 5.58 -3.87
C TYR A 93 1.61 6.46 -3.15
N LYS A 94 1.93 7.61 -3.72
CA LYS A 94 2.87 8.56 -3.12
C LYS A 94 2.42 9.00 -1.73
N ASP A 95 1.17 9.38 -1.56
CA ASP A 95 0.64 9.84 -0.29
C ASP A 95 0.62 8.70 0.75
N VAL A 96 0.17 7.50 0.37
CA VAL A 96 0.17 6.33 1.28
C VAL A 96 1.59 5.97 1.71
N PHE A 97 2.57 5.99 0.80
CA PHE A 97 3.97 5.68 1.12
C PHE A 97 4.58 6.72 2.08
N LEU A 98 4.32 8.00 1.84
CA LEU A 98 4.79 9.09 2.70
C LEU A 98 4.15 9.03 4.08
N GLU A 99 2.84 8.78 4.15
CA GLU A 99 2.14 8.69 5.42
C GLU A 99 2.52 7.43 6.22
N ALA A 100 2.76 6.30 5.55
CA ALA A 100 3.30 5.12 6.22
C ALA A 100 4.68 5.42 6.83
N ALA A 101 5.57 6.07 6.09
CA ALA A 101 6.89 6.47 6.59
C ALA A 101 6.78 7.47 7.75
N ARG A 102 5.90 8.47 7.65
CA ARG A 102 5.63 9.43 8.74
C ARG A 102 5.15 8.74 10.01
N ASN A 103 4.40 7.68 9.89
CA ASN A 103 3.91 6.87 11.01
C ASN A 103 4.93 5.83 11.53
N GLY A 104 6.17 5.83 11.02
CA GLY A 104 7.27 5.03 11.55
C GLY A 104 7.60 3.76 10.78
N VAL A 105 6.93 3.48 9.66
CA VAL A 105 7.26 2.35 8.79
C VAL A 105 8.61 2.62 8.11
N LYS A 106 9.56 1.70 8.30
CA LYS A 106 10.89 1.80 7.68
C LYS A 106 10.97 1.08 6.34
N TYR A 107 10.28 -0.03 6.23
CA TYR A 107 10.23 -0.86 5.03
C TYR A 107 8.77 -1.16 4.69
N LEU A 108 8.28 -0.56 3.61
CA LEU A 108 6.96 -0.85 3.07
C LEU A 108 7.11 -1.79 1.88
N VAL A 109 6.62 -3.02 2.04
CA VAL A 109 6.63 -4.04 0.98
C VAL A 109 5.27 -4.02 0.30
N VAL A 110 5.25 -3.73 -0.99
CA VAL A 110 4.01 -3.74 -1.78
C VAL A 110 3.79 -5.12 -2.38
N VAL A 111 2.66 -5.74 -2.04
CA VAL A 111 2.19 -6.99 -2.65
C VAL A 111 1.24 -6.63 -3.77
N ASN A 112 1.77 -6.59 -5.00
CA ASN A 112 1.01 -6.15 -6.17
C ASN A 112 0.44 -7.34 -6.94
N GLY A 113 -0.89 -7.39 -7.08
CA GLY A 113 -1.61 -8.40 -7.86
C GLY A 113 -1.85 -8.03 -9.32
N HIS A 114 -1.53 -6.79 -9.76
CA HIS A 114 -1.88 -6.31 -11.10
C HIS A 114 -0.71 -5.71 -11.87
N GLY A 115 -0.46 -6.23 -13.09
CA GLY A 115 0.65 -5.77 -13.94
C GLY A 115 0.61 -4.29 -14.31
N GLY A 116 -0.58 -3.73 -14.52
CA GLY A 116 -0.77 -2.31 -14.88
C GLY A 116 -0.32 -1.30 -13.82
N ASN A 117 -0.11 -1.75 -12.58
CA ASN A 117 0.35 -0.89 -11.49
C ASN A 117 1.88 -0.78 -11.39
N VAL A 118 2.64 -1.68 -12.03
CA VAL A 118 4.10 -1.86 -11.81
C VAL A 118 4.89 -0.56 -12.01
N ASP A 119 4.69 0.10 -13.15
CA ASP A 119 5.43 1.33 -13.46
C ASP A 119 5.11 2.46 -12.47
N LEU A 120 3.85 2.59 -12.09
CA LEU A 120 3.41 3.61 -11.13
C LEU A 120 3.96 3.36 -9.74
N LEU A 121 3.94 2.10 -9.28
CA LEU A 121 4.53 1.69 -8.00
C LEU A 121 6.03 1.94 -7.97
N SER A 122 6.74 1.58 -9.04
CA SER A 122 8.19 1.79 -9.16
C SER A 122 8.55 3.28 -9.09
N ARG A 123 7.78 4.14 -9.76
CA ARG A 123 7.97 5.60 -9.74
C ARG A 123 7.60 6.22 -8.39
N SER A 124 6.60 5.67 -7.69
CA SER A 124 6.15 6.15 -6.39
C SER A 124 7.08 5.74 -5.26
N GLY A 125 7.69 4.55 -5.34
CA GLY A 125 8.63 4.01 -4.35
C GLY A 125 10.10 4.40 -4.58
N GLY A 126 10.42 5.08 -5.68
CA GLY A 126 11.77 5.59 -5.94
C GLY A 126 12.22 6.51 -4.80
N ARG A 127 13.54 6.52 -4.52
CA ARG A 127 14.17 7.35 -3.47
C ARG A 127 13.44 8.69 -3.39
N GLN A 128 12.92 8.97 -2.19
CA GLN A 128 12.26 10.25 -1.91
C GLN A 128 13.09 11.38 -2.51
N ASP A 129 12.52 12.09 -3.47
CA ASP A 129 13.10 13.33 -3.92
C ASP A 129 13.25 14.25 -2.70
N ASP A 130 14.20 15.16 -2.77
CA ASP A 130 14.55 16.08 -1.67
C ASP A 130 13.33 16.87 -1.15
N GLU A 131 12.32 17.06 -1.99
CA GLU A 131 11.07 17.75 -1.65
C GLU A 131 10.14 16.91 -0.75
N SER A 132 10.08 15.60 -0.95
CA SER A 132 9.32 14.69 -0.09
C SER A 132 9.94 14.57 1.31
N ARG A 133 11.28 14.54 1.41
CA ARG A 133 12.00 14.63 2.69
C ARG A 133 11.70 15.93 3.42
N ARG A 134 11.77 17.08 2.74
CA ARG A 134 11.47 18.39 3.33
C ARG A 134 10.03 18.51 3.85
N ARG A 135 9.08 17.82 3.23
CA ARG A 135 7.70 17.76 3.71
C ARG A 135 7.58 16.96 5.01
N VAL A 136 8.22 15.80 5.09
CA VAL A 136 8.25 14.98 6.31
C VAL A 136 8.98 15.72 7.42
N ASP A 137 10.15 16.30 7.17
CA ASP A 137 10.92 17.05 8.16
C ASP A 137 10.18 18.29 8.68
N LYS A 138 9.41 18.97 7.85
CA LYS A 138 8.55 20.09 8.27
C LYS A 138 7.36 19.67 9.12
N LEU A 139 6.79 18.49 8.87
CA LEU A 139 5.63 17.96 9.60
C LEU A 139 6.03 17.33 10.95
N VAL A 140 7.22 16.75 11.04
CA VAL A 140 7.71 16.03 12.23
C VAL A 140 8.52 16.96 13.16
N GLY A 141 8.68 18.24 12.82
CA GLY A 141 9.43 19.18 13.67
C GLY A 141 10.87 18.72 13.90
N GLY A 142 11.58 18.36 12.81
CA GLY A 142 13.00 18.00 12.88
C GLY A 142 13.82 19.10 13.56
N PRO A 143 14.90 18.74 14.30
CA PRO A 143 15.60 19.68 15.16
C PRO A 143 16.09 20.87 14.34
N SER A 144 15.62 22.07 14.72
CA SER A 144 16.18 23.34 14.28
C SER A 144 17.68 23.32 14.62
N GLN A 145 18.53 23.09 13.63
CA GLN A 145 19.95 23.41 13.80
C GLN A 145 20.06 24.94 13.93
N ARG A 146 19.99 25.41 15.16
CA ARG A 146 20.52 26.71 15.55
C ARG A 146 21.95 26.49 15.99
N GLY A 147 22.85 26.93 15.24
CA GLY A 147 24.24 27.05 15.57
C GLY A 147 24.89 27.99 14.59
#